data_f709a6448b6fb6ef918c80e1797646e7
#
_entry.id   f709a6448b6fb6ef918c80e1797646e7
#
_cell.length_a   1.000
_cell.length_b   1.000
_cell.length_c   1.000
_cell.angle_alpha   90.00
_cell.angle_beta   90.00
_cell.angle_gamma   90.00
#
_symmetry.space_group_name_H-M   'P 1'
#
loop_
_entity.id
_entity.type
_entity.pdbx_description
1 polymer ?
#
loop_
_entity_poly.entity_id
_entity_poly.type
_entity_poly.pdbx_seq_one_letter_code
_entity_poly.pdbx_strand_id
1 'polypeptide(L)'
;SIAVASNYFDSVWVDERPSLLQLGAWLQLRRRFKSGDFTRVYDLQTSDRTALYYRLFGTISAPEWSGTARNCSHPHGNPRRDHMHTLDRQSEQLRYAGITCVPLPQLNWLGSDIDKFDLSGQYALLVPGGSVNRGNKRWPAQQFRELARKLAAQGLRVVLIGQASESGMHSDIADKLNGVISLAGATTLAEVAELGRSATVSIGNDTGPMHILAAGRRPTFVLFGGASEPALCAPRGENVKCLISRNHGPIEDLSVGQVWEAVGSSVGSA
;
A
#
# COMPACT_ATOMS: atom_id res chain seq x y z
N SER A 1 -5.04 2.13 -13.42
CA SER A 1 -4.09 2.33 -12.30
C SER A 1 -4.44 3.60 -11.54
N ILE A 2 -3.96 3.73 -10.29
CA ILE A 2 -4.14 4.95 -9.47
C ILE A 2 -3.58 6.17 -10.21
N ALA A 3 -2.42 6.05 -10.86
CA ALA A 3 -1.82 7.14 -11.61
C ALA A 3 -2.71 7.67 -12.76
N VAL A 4 -3.42 6.78 -13.45
CA VAL A 4 -4.39 7.18 -14.49
C VAL A 4 -5.60 7.85 -13.86
N ALA A 5 -6.13 7.28 -12.77
CA ALA A 5 -7.32 7.80 -12.11
C ALA A 5 -7.10 9.15 -11.40
N SER A 6 -5.84 9.48 -11.04
CA SER A 6 -5.51 10.73 -10.33
C SER A 6 -5.65 11.97 -11.20
N ASN A 7 -5.56 11.84 -12.49
CA ASN A 7 -5.54 12.97 -13.44
C ASN A 7 -4.41 13.99 -13.16
N TYR A 8 -3.35 13.54 -12.43
CA TYR A 8 -2.19 14.39 -12.11
C TYR A 8 -1.11 14.38 -13.20
N PHE A 9 -1.24 13.50 -14.18
CA PHE A 9 -0.24 13.26 -15.22
C PHE A 9 -0.85 13.39 -16.61
N ASP A 10 -0.20 14.10 -17.50
CA ASP A 10 -0.58 14.22 -18.91
C ASP A 10 -0.48 12.86 -19.63
N SER A 11 0.48 12.03 -19.24
CA SER A 11 0.60 10.66 -19.70
C SER A 11 1.15 9.71 -18.64
N VAL A 12 0.67 8.47 -18.67
CA VAL A 12 1.12 7.40 -17.77
C VAL A 12 1.75 6.29 -18.62
N TRP A 13 3.03 6.01 -18.37
CA TRP A 13 3.76 4.96 -19.06
C TRP A 13 3.93 3.75 -18.15
N VAL A 14 3.64 2.59 -18.71
CA VAL A 14 3.91 1.32 -18.01
C VAL A 14 5.34 0.88 -18.31
N ASP A 15 6.08 0.57 -17.27
CA ASP A 15 7.40 -0.03 -17.36
C ASP A 15 7.27 -1.56 -17.47
N GLU A 16 7.57 -2.10 -18.64
CA GLU A 16 7.52 -3.53 -18.93
C GLU A 16 8.67 -4.31 -18.28
N ARG A 17 9.63 -3.61 -17.67
CA ARG A 17 10.78 -4.18 -16.95
C ARG A 17 11.56 -5.21 -17.78
N PRO A 18 12.13 -4.83 -18.93
CA PRO A 18 12.86 -5.77 -19.78
C PRO A 18 13.98 -6.45 -19.00
N SER A 19 14.19 -7.75 -19.23
CA SER A 19 15.33 -8.46 -18.67
C SER A 19 16.64 -7.94 -19.30
N LEU A 20 17.78 -8.14 -18.62
CA LEU A 20 19.09 -7.64 -19.12
C LEU A 20 19.46 -8.19 -20.50
N LEU A 21 18.94 -9.35 -20.88
CA LEU A 21 19.21 -10.01 -22.15
C LEU A 21 18.35 -9.47 -23.31
N GLN A 22 17.30 -8.69 -23.03
CA GLN A 22 16.37 -8.18 -24.05
C GLN A 22 16.87 -6.84 -24.64
N LEU A 23 17.99 -6.87 -25.37
CA LEU A 23 18.62 -5.66 -25.92
C LEU A 23 17.68 -4.80 -26.77
N GLY A 24 16.83 -5.42 -27.60
CA GLY A 24 15.82 -4.71 -28.39
C GLY A 24 14.82 -3.90 -27.54
N ALA A 25 14.34 -4.49 -26.45
CA ALA A 25 13.43 -3.82 -25.51
C ALA A 25 14.14 -2.65 -24.78
N TRP A 26 15.44 -2.80 -24.42
CA TRP A 26 16.24 -1.71 -23.88
C TRP A 26 16.43 -0.55 -24.86
N LEU A 27 16.66 -0.84 -26.15
CA LEU A 27 16.75 0.18 -27.19
C LEU A 27 15.41 0.90 -27.39
N GLN A 28 14.30 0.17 -27.34
CA GLN A 28 12.95 0.74 -27.42
C GLN A 28 12.68 1.64 -26.22
N LEU A 29 13.00 1.19 -25.00
CA LEU A 29 12.85 1.98 -23.77
C LEU A 29 13.69 3.27 -23.84
N ARG A 30 14.92 3.18 -24.31
CA ARG A 30 15.79 4.35 -24.52
C ARG A 30 15.19 5.35 -25.51
N ARG A 31 14.65 4.87 -26.64
CA ARG A 31 13.98 5.74 -27.63
C ARG A 31 12.79 6.45 -27.00
N ARG A 32 11.96 5.70 -26.24
CA ARG A 32 10.80 6.23 -25.54
C ARG A 32 11.20 7.31 -24.52
N PHE A 33 12.24 7.09 -23.72
CA PHE A 33 12.73 8.09 -22.78
C PHE A 33 13.23 9.36 -23.49
N LYS A 34 13.96 9.21 -24.60
CA LYS A 34 14.44 10.37 -25.36
C LYS A 34 13.31 11.14 -26.05
N SER A 35 12.24 10.47 -26.49
CA SER A 35 11.11 11.14 -27.14
C SER A 35 10.21 11.89 -26.13
N GLY A 36 10.38 11.65 -24.82
CA GLY A 36 9.62 12.34 -23.79
C GLY A 36 10.07 13.78 -23.53
N ASP A 37 11.24 14.17 -24.06
CA ASP A 37 11.83 15.52 -23.93
C ASP A 37 11.76 16.10 -22.50
N PHE A 38 12.11 15.25 -21.52
CA PHE A 38 12.03 15.60 -20.11
C PHE A 38 13.09 16.62 -19.74
N THR A 39 12.69 17.69 -19.10
CA THR A 39 13.61 18.65 -18.48
C THR A 39 14.14 18.15 -17.14
N ARG A 40 13.29 17.46 -16.36
CA ARG A 40 13.65 16.88 -15.06
C ARG A 40 12.91 15.57 -14.80
N VAL A 41 13.60 14.63 -14.14
CA VAL A 41 13.06 13.33 -13.69
C VAL A 41 13.20 13.20 -12.18
N TYR A 42 12.15 12.77 -11.52
CA TYR A 42 12.14 12.43 -10.09
C TYR A 42 12.04 10.91 -9.95
N ASP A 43 13.16 10.26 -9.64
CA ASP A 43 13.23 8.82 -9.38
C ASP A 43 12.86 8.54 -7.91
N LEU A 44 11.58 8.33 -7.64
CA LEU A 44 11.11 8.03 -6.28
C LEU A 44 11.23 6.54 -5.92
N GLN A 45 11.49 5.68 -6.89
CA GLN A 45 11.75 4.26 -6.63
C GLN A 45 13.17 4.02 -6.14
N THR A 46 14.16 4.75 -6.67
CA THR A 46 15.56 4.72 -6.25
C THR A 46 16.16 3.32 -6.18
N SER A 47 15.89 2.50 -7.18
CA SER A 47 16.42 1.14 -7.34
C SER A 47 17.61 1.12 -8.30
N ASP A 48 18.40 0.03 -8.27
CA ASP A 48 19.49 -0.18 -9.25
C ASP A 48 18.97 -0.12 -10.70
N ARG A 49 17.75 -0.59 -10.92
CA ARG A 49 17.09 -0.52 -12.22
C ARG A 49 16.83 0.91 -12.65
N THR A 50 16.29 1.76 -11.79
CA THR A 50 16.02 3.16 -12.12
C THR A 50 17.31 3.98 -12.26
N ALA A 51 18.35 3.63 -11.50
CA ALA A 51 19.68 4.17 -11.71
C ALA A 51 20.26 3.80 -13.09
N LEU A 52 19.94 2.58 -13.63
CA LEU A 52 20.27 2.20 -14.99
C LEU A 52 19.47 3.02 -16.02
N TYR A 53 18.20 3.34 -15.74
CA TYR A 53 17.38 4.19 -16.61
C TYR A 53 17.98 5.58 -16.81
N TYR A 54 18.57 6.16 -15.78
CA TYR A 54 19.31 7.41 -15.91
C TYR A 54 20.41 7.33 -16.98
N ARG A 55 21.14 6.21 -17.03
CA ARG A 55 22.20 6.01 -18.04
C ARG A 55 21.68 5.88 -19.48
N LEU A 56 20.40 5.51 -19.66
CA LEU A 56 19.81 5.42 -21.01
C LEU A 56 19.69 6.78 -21.71
N PHE A 57 19.61 7.87 -20.97
CA PHE A 57 19.60 9.22 -21.55
C PHE A 57 20.95 9.59 -22.19
N GLY A 58 22.07 9.03 -21.69
CA GLY A 58 23.42 9.40 -22.09
C GLY A 58 23.90 10.67 -21.38
N THR A 59 25.13 11.12 -21.71
CA THR A 59 25.79 12.23 -20.98
C THR A 59 25.45 13.62 -21.53
N ILE A 60 25.07 13.72 -22.82
CA ILE A 60 24.92 15.01 -23.51
C ILE A 60 23.50 15.57 -23.39
N SER A 61 22.49 14.71 -23.30
CA SER A 61 21.06 15.09 -23.31
C SER A 61 20.31 14.52 -22.11
N ALA A 62 21.00 14.24 -21.00
CA ALA A 62 20.34 13.76 -19.81
C ALA A 62 19.51 14.89 -19.18
N PRO A 63 18.25 14.64 -18.79
CA PRO A 63 17.49 15.58 -18.01
C PRO A 63 18.09 15.76 -16.62
N GLU A 64 17.76 16.82 -15.93
CA GLU A 64 18.00 16.87 -14.50
C GLU A 64 17.40 15.64 -13.83
N TRP A 65 18.10 15.06 -12.86
CA TRP A 65 17.68 13.82 -12.22
C TRP A 65 17.76 13.92 -10.72
N SER A 66 16.61 13.75 -10.06
CA SER A 66 16.52 13.63 -8.61
C SER A 66 16.42 12.15 -8.24
N GLY A 67 17.38 11.64 -7.49
CA GLY A 67 17.42 10.23 -7.12
C GLY A 67 18.74 9.81 -6.50
N THR A 68 19.07 8.52 -6.64
CA THR A 68 20.33 7.93 -6.13
C THR A 68 21.29 7.51 -7.24
N ALA A 69 20.99 7.81 -8.48
CA ALA A 69 21.87 7.50 -9.59
C ALA A 69 23.21 8.26 -9.47
N ARG A 70 24.33 7.57 -9.72
CA ARG A 70 25.66 8.17 -9.65
C ARG A 70 25.77 9.36 -10.61
N ASN A 71 26.28 10.50 -10.12
CA ASN A 71 26.46 11.74 -10.86
C ASN A 71 25.16 12.37 -11.38
N CYS A 72 24.02 12.09 -10.78
CA CYS A 72 22.79 12.81 -11.08
C CYS A 72 22.85 14.25 -10.54
N SER A 73 22.04 15.15 -11.10
CA SER A 73 22.06 16.58 -10.78
C SER A 73 21.54 16.90 -9.37
N HIS A 74 20.59 16.11 -8.86
CA HIS A 74 19.98 16.29 -7.55
C HIS A 74 20.08 14.98 -6.74
N PRO A 75 21.28 14.63 -6.25
CA PRO A 75 21.48 13.39 -5.53
C PRO A 75 20.82 13.44 -4.14
N HIS A 76 20.11 12.39 -3.77
CA HIS A 76 19.68 12.18 -2.40
C HIS A 76 20.82 11.54 -1.60
N GLY A 77 21.71 12.38 -1.08
CA GLY A 77 22.96 11.98 -0.43
C GLY A 77 22.87 11.70 1.07
N ASN A 78 21.67 11.59 1.67
CA ASN A 78 21.53 11.30 3.09
C ASN A 78 22.07 9.90 3.43
N PRO A 79 23.12 9.76 4.26
CA PRO A 79 23.69 8.45 4.59
C PRO A 79 22.75 7.58 5.42
N ARG A 80 21.72 8.16 6.05
CA ARG A 80 20.72 7.44 6.84
C ARG A 80 19.42 7.15 6.07
N ARG A 81 19.39 7.42 4.74
CA ARG A 81 18.17 7.28 3.95
C ARG A 81 17.51 5.89 4.03
N ASP A 82 18.31 4.83 4.17
CA ASP A 82 17.78 3.46 4.22
C ASP A 82 17.17 3.09 5.58
N HIS A 83 17.40 3.95 6.59
CA HIS A 83 16.76 3.87 7.91
C HIS A 83 15.60 4.85 8.06
N MET A 84 15.27 5.60 7.01
CA MET A 84 14.14 6.53 7.02
C MET A 84 12.87 5.83 6.55
N HIS A 85 11.74 6.29 7.07
CA HIS A 85 10.46 5.90 6.51
C HIS A 85 10.37 6.28 5.02
N THR A 86 9.76 5.42 4.20
CA THR A 86 9.70 5.60 2.74
C THR A 86 9.15 6.98 2.33
N LEU A 87 8.09 7.47 2.98
CA LEU A 87 7.53 8.80 2.68
C LEU A 87 8.47 9.94 3.10
N ASP A 88 9.18 9.81 4.22
CA ASP A 88 10.11 10.83 4.68
C ASP A 88 11.32 10.94 3.76
N ARG A 89 11.86 9.80 3.35
CA ARG A 89 12.99 9.74 2.43
C ARG A 89 12.65 10.30 1.05
N GLN A 90 11.43 10.02 0.53
CA GLN A 90 10.95 10.59 -0.72
C GLN A 90 10.71 12.09 -0.60
N SER A 91 10.12 12.53 0.50
CA SER A 91 9.90 13.95 0.80
C SER A 91 11.22 14.73 0.90
N GLU A 92 12.21 14.17 1.58
CA GLU A 92 13.55 14.77 1.68
C GLU A 92 14.24 14.85 0.32
N GLN A 93 14.19 13.79 -0.49
CA GLN A 93 14.70 13.79 -1.85
C GLN A 93 14.06 14.87 -2.72
N LEU A 94 12.74 15.04 -2.64
CA LEU A 94 12.03 16.09 -3.38
C LEU A 94 12.43 17.50 -2.92
N ARG A 95 12.69 17.70 -1.61
CA ARG A 95 13.20 18.99 -1.10
C ARG A 95 14.58 19.32 -1.66
N TYR A 96 15.48 18.34 -1.80
CA TYR A 96 16.79 18.54 -2.44
C TYR A 96 16.66 18.94 -3.92
N ALA A 97 15.55 18.58 -4.56
CA ALA A 97 15.24 18.99 -5.93
C ALA A 97 14.35 20.25 -6.01
N GLY A 98 14.16 20.99 -4.91
CA GLY A 98 13.45 22.26 -4.87
C GLY A 98 11.97 22.19 -4.57
N ILE A 99 11.40 20.99 -4.32
CA ILE A 99 9.99 20.83 -3.93
C ILE A 99 9.90 20.85 -2.41
N THR A 100 9.60 22.01 -1.83
CA THR A 100 9.67 22.24 -0.38
C THR A 100 8.45 21.74 0.40
N CYS A 101 7.28 21.65 -0.24
CA CYS A 101 6.04 21.19 0.38
C CYS A 101 5.63 19.84 -0.22
N VAL A 102 5.71 18.80 0.59
CA VAL A 102 5.27 17.43 0.22
C VAL A 102 4.24 16.98 1.24
N PRO A 103 2.94 17.09 0.93
CA PRO A 103 1.88 16.69 1.84
C PRO A 103 1.79 15.17 1.99
N LEU A 104 1.12 14.71 3.04
CA LEU A 104 0.75 13.30 3.15
C LEU A 104 -0.19 12.90 1.99
N PRO A 105 -0.13 11.64 1.54
CA PRO A 105 -1.02 11.14 0.51
C PRO A 105 -2.48 11.33 0.89
N GLN A 106 -3.27 11.91 0.00
CA GLN A 106 -4.73 12.02 0.12
C GLN A 106 -5.37 11.36 -1.10
N LEU A 107 -6.39 10.54 -0.85
CA LEU A 107 -7.09 9.79 -1.88
C LEU A 107 -8.58 10.17 -2.00
N ASN A 108 -8.95 11.39 -1.56
CA ASN A 108 -10.34 11.86 -1.60
C ASN A 108 -10.91 11.92 -3.03
N TRP A 109 -10.04 12.07 -4.02
CA TRP A 109 -10.36 12.07 -5.45
C TRP A 109 -10.57 10.66 -6.03
N LEU A 110 -10.14 9.61 -5.32
CA LEU A 110 -10.25 8.22 -5.76
C LEU A 110 -11.57 7.65 -5.26
N GLY A 111 -12.64 7.87 -5.99
CA GLY A 111 -13.99 7.36 -5.70
C GLY A 111 -14.45 6.31 -6.70
N SER A 112 -15.41 5.51 -6.29
CA SER A 112 -16.10 4.53 -7.13
C SER A 112 -17.46 4.22 -6.53
N ASP A 113 -18.41 3.83 -7.39
CA ASP A 113 -19.66 3.27 -6.94
C ASP A 113 -19.45 1.87 -6.34
N ILE A 114 -19.95 1.68 -5.12
CA ILE A 114 -19.87 0.41 -4.37
C ILE A 114 -21.24 -0.23 -4.12
N ASP A 115 -22.32 0.33 -4.67
CA ASP A 115 -23.71 -0.16 -4.49
C ASP A 115 -23.85 -1.61 -4.95
N LYS A 116 -23.07 -2.01 -5.95
CA LYS A 116 -23.01 -3.39 -6.44
C LYS A 116 -22.66 -4.45 -5.38
N PHE A 117 -22.07 -4.05 -4.26
CA PHE A 117 -21.70 -4.97 -3.18
C PHE A 117 -22.80 -5.16 -2.14
N ASP A 118 -23.90 -4.42 -2.24
CA ASP A 118 -25.06 -4.48 -1.34
C ASP A 118 -24.67 -4.45 0.16
N LEU A 119 -23.82 -3.51 0.52
CA LEU A 119 -23.31 -3.34 1.87
C LEU A 119 -24.16 -2.34 2.66
N SER A 120 -25.36 -2.75 3.01
CA SER A 120 -26.23 -1.95 3.91
C SER A 120 -25.77 -2.06 5.36
N GLY A 121 -25.82 -0.94 6.10
CA GLY A 121 -25.47 -0.87 7.52
C GLY A 121 -23.96 -0.75 7.77
N GLN A 122 -23.57 -0.95 9.02
CA GLN A 122 -22.18 -0.82 9.45
C GLN A 122 -21.38 -2.09 9.15
N TYR A 123 -20.13 -1.91 8.72
CA TYR A 123 -19.25 -3.03 8.44
C TYR A 123 -17.79 -2.75 8.80
N ALA A 124 -17.06 -3.82 9.06
CA ALA A 124 -15.62 -3.83 9.22
C ALA A 124 -14.94 -4.43 7.98
N LEU A 125 -13.85 -3.80 7.52
CA LEU A 125 -13.00 -4.34 6.46
C LEU A 125 -11.85 -5.14 7.05
N LEU A 126 -11.67 -6.38 6.59
CA LEU A 126 -10.50 -7.18 6.89
C LEU A 126 -9.68 -7.42 5.63
N VAL A 127 -8.37 -7.21 5.73
CA VAL A 127 -7.39 -7.43 4.65
C VAL A 127 -6.41 -8.52 5.11
N PRO A 128 -6.83 -9.81 5.04
CA PRO A 128 -6.02 -10.92 5.56
C PRO A 128 -4.90 -11.35 4.62
N GLY A 129 -4.94 -10.90 3.37
CA GLY A 129 -3.97 -11.24 2.34
C GLY A 129 -2.61 -10.58 2.49
N GLY A 130 -1.78 -10.81 1.48
CA GLY A 130 -0.44 -10.23 1.40
C GLY A 130 0.40 -10.86 0.30
N SER A 131 1.63 -10.36 0.10
CA SER A 131 2.55 -10.90 -0.91
C SER A 131 2.71 -12.43 -0.75
N VAL A 132 2.57 -13.15 -1.87
CA VAL A 132 2.68 -14.63 -1.92
C VAL A 132 4.03 -15.09 -1.37
N ASN A 133 5.10 -14.33 -1.66
CA ASN A 133 6.47 -14.68 -1.26
C ASN A 133 6.82 -14.29 0.18
N ARG A 134 5.87 -13.73 0.95
CA ARG A 134 6.09 -13.26 2.33
C ARG A 134 5.00 -13.76 3.26
N GLY A 135 4.85 -15.09 3.34
CA GLY A 135 3.87 -15.73 4.22
C GLY A 135 4.02 -15.35 5.70
N ASN A 136 5.26 -15.12 6.13
CA ASN A 136 5.61 -14.69 7.49
C ASN A 136 5.14 -13.26 7.88
N LYS A 137 4.52 -12.53 6.95
CA LYS A 137 3.83 -11.25 7.20
C LYS A 137 2.32 -11.40 7.34
N ARG A 138 1.78 -12.60 7.26
CA ARG A 138 0.34 -12.84 7.31
C ARG A 138 -0.08 -13.32 8.68
N TRP A 139 -0.95 -12.57 9.31
CA TRP A 139 -1.62 -13.01 10.51
C TRP A 139 -2.49 -14.22 10.19
N PRO A 140 -2.53 -15.27 11.01
CA PRO A 140 -3.21 -16.52 10.70
C PRO A 140 -4.70 -16.35 10.38
N ALA A 141 -5.20 -17.08 9.41
CA ALA A 141 -6.62 -17.07 9.03
C ALA A 141 -7.55 -17.40 10.20
N GLN A 142 -7.13 -18.32 11.09
CA GLN A 142 -7.87 -18.67 12.29
C GLN A 142 -8.03 -17.47 13.24
N GLN A 143 -7.01 -16.64 13.38
CA GLN A 143 -7.06 -15.44 14.22
C GLN A 143 -7.94 -14.35 13.56
N PHE A 144 -7.89 -14.20 12.23
CA PHE A 144 -8.84 -13.35 11.51
C PHE A 144 -10.29 -13.86 11.65
N ARG A 145 -10.52 -15.17 11.61
CA ARG A 145 -11.85 -15.76 11.86
C ARG A 145 -12.36 -15.40 13.26
N GLU A 146 -11.52 -15.52 14.26
CA GLU A 146 -11.91 -15.20 15.63
C GLU A 146 -12.20 -13.70 15.80
N LEU A 147 -11.39 -12.84 15.18
CA LEU A 147 -11.65 -11.39 15.14
C LEU A 147 -12.96 -11.09 14.41
N ALA A 148 -13.21 -11.73 13.27
CA ALA A 148 -14.47 -11.58 12.52
C ALA A 148 -15.69 -11.96 13.36
N ARG A 149 -15.60 -13.02 14.17
CA ARG A 149 -16.66 -13.40 15.11
C ARG A 149 -16.93 -12.33 16.15
N LYS A 150 -15.87 -11.72 16.70
CA LYS A 150 -16.01 -10.63 17.69
C LYS A 150 -16.65 -9.39 17.06
N LEU A 151 -16.25 -9.02 15.83
CA LEU A 151 -16.83 -7.89 15.08
C LEU A 151 -18.31 -8.14 14.75
N ALA A 152 -18.67 -9.35 14.31
CA ALA A 152 -20.05 -9.72 14.04
C ALA A 152 -20.90 -9.71 15.31
N ALA A 153 -20.37 -10.09 16.46
CA ALA A 153 -21.05 -10.00 17.75
C ALA A 153 -21.35 -8.55 18.18
N GLN A 154 -20.69 -7.55 17.62
CA GLN A 154 -21.00 -6.13 17.77
C GLN A 154 -22.02 -5.62 16.73
N GLY A 155 -22.60 -6.47 15.93
CA GLY A 155 -23.55 -6.10 14.88
C GLY A 155 -22.94 -5.62 13.58
N LEU A 156 -21.61 -5.69 13.41
CA LEU A 156 -20.94 -5.32 12.18
C LEU A 156 -20.97 -6.46 11.15
N ARG A 157 -21.29 -6.15 9.91
CA ARG A 157 -20.94 -7.05 8.81
C ARG A 157 -19.42 -7.10 8.67
N VAL A 158 -18.88 -8.23 8.28
CA VAL A 158 -17.43 -8.39 8.02
C VAL A 158 -17.20 -8.56 6.55
N VAL A 159 -16.40 -7.68 5.95
CA VAL A 159 -16.07 -7.70 4.53
C VAL A 159 -14.59 -8.01 4.37
N LEU A 160 -14.28 -9.09 3.64
CA LEU A 160 -12.91 -9.50 3.37
C LEU A 160 -12.48 -8.99 1.99
N ILE A 161 -11.35 -8.28 1.95
CA ILE A 161 -10.75 -7.76 0.70
C ILE A 161 -9.46 -8.52 0.40
N GLY A 162 -9.27 -8.90 -0.86
CA GLY A 162 -8.08 -9.61 -1.29
C GLY A 162 -8.06 -9.89 -2.79
N GLN A 163 -7.00 -10.53 -3.24
CA GLN A 163 -6.86 -11.00 -4.61
C GLN A 163 -7.69 -12.28 -4.83
N ALA A 164 -8.02 -12.60 -6.07
CA ALA A 164 -8.75 -13.83 -6.41
C ALA A 164 -8.05 -15.10 -5.90
N SER A 165 -6.72 -15.12 -5.89
CA SER A 165 -5.92 -16.23 -5.34
C SER A 165 -6.05 -16.41 -3.83
N GLU A 166 -6.66 -15.47 -3.11
CA GLU A 166 -6.85 -15.49 -1.66
C GLU A 166 -8.25 -16.00 -1.27
N SER A 167 -9.08 -16.39 -2.24
CA SER A 167 -10.46 -16.87 -2.02
C SER A 167 -10.54 -18.06 -1.05
N GLY A 168 -9.59 -19.00 -1.12
CA GLY A 168 -9.53 -20.14 -0.19
C GLY A 168 -9.35 -19.68 1.27
N MET A 169 -8.44 -18.77 1.52
CA MET A 169 -8.23 -18.17 2.84
C MET A 169 -9.47 -17.39 3.31
N HIS A 170 -10.16 -16.67 2.41
CA HIS A 170 -11.42 -16.01 2.75
C HIS A 170 -12.51 -17.02 3.15
N SER A 171 -12.59 -18.16 2.46
CA SER A 171 -13.50 -19.25 2.83
C SER A 171 -13.18 -19.82 4.21
N ASP A 172 -11.89 -19.98 4.51
CA ASP A 172 -11.44 -20.43 5.84
C ASP A 172 -11.82 -19.43 6.94
N ILE A 173 -11.73 -18.13 6.68
CA ILE A 173 -12.13 -17.09 7.65
C ILE A 173 -13.65 -17.07 7.82
N ALA A 174 -14.41 -17.21 6.75
CA ALA A 174 -15.87 -17.17 6.75
C ALA A 174 -16.53 -18.46 7.28
N ASP A 175 -15.76 -19.56 7.42
CA ASP A 175 -16.32 -20.85 7.85
C ASP A 175 -17.12 -20.74 9.14
N LYS A 176 -18.39 -21.19 9.07
CA LYS A 176 -19.38 -21.15 10.16
C LYS A 176 -19.68 -19.76 10.73
N LEU A 177 -19.40 -18.68 9.97
CA LEU A 177 -19.76 -17.33 10.35
C LEU A 177 -20.81 -16.76 9.36
N ASN A 178 -21.96 -16.36 9.90
CA ASN A 178 -22.96 -15.64 9.13
C ASN A 178 -22.56 -14.17 8.98
N GLY A 179 -22.88 -13.56 7.81
CA GLY A 179 -22.65 -12.14 7.58
C GLY A 179 -21.21 -11.76 7.20
N VAL A 180 -20.35 -12.73 6.90
CA VAL A 180 -19.02 -12.50 6.31
C VAL A 180 -19.14 -12.51 4.79
N ILE A 181 -18.70 -11.42 4.16
CA ILE A 181 -18.75 -11.22 2.71
C ILE A 181 -17.32 -11.24 2.16
N SER A 182 -17.06 -12.13 1.21
CA SER A 182 -15.77 -12.19 0.52
C SER A 182 -15.83 -11.41 -0.79
N LEU A 183 -14.96 -10.42 -0.93
CA LEU A 183 -14.74 -9.65 -2.15
C LEU A 183 -13.38 -10.01 -2.80
N ALA A 184 -12.93 -11.27 -2.65
CA ALA A 184 -11.67 -11.73 -3.24
C ALA A 184 -11.69 -11.59 -4.77
N GLY A 185 -10.79 -10.76 -5.32
CA GLY A 185 -10.70 -10.48 -6.75
C GLY A 185 -11.85 -9.63 -7.33
N ALA A 186 -12.81 -9.20 -6.51
CA ALA A 186 -13.99 -8.47 -6.96
C ALA A 186 -13.85 -6.94 -6.89
N THR A 187 -12.75 -6.43 -6.32
CA THR A 187 -12.56 -5.00 -6.08
C THR A 187 -11.42 -4.40 -6.88
N THR A 188 -11.65 -3.21 -7.42
CA THR A 188 -10.61 -2.31 -7.91
C THR A 188 -10.02 -1.49 -6.74
N LEU A 189 -8.87 -0.84 -6.96
CA LEU A 189 -8.28 0.04 -5.93
C LEU A 189 -9.15 1.24 -5.57
N ALA A 190 -9.96 1.74 -6.52
CA ALA A 190 -10.91 2.83 -6.28
C ALA A 190 -12.05 2.37 -5.37
N GLU A 191 -12.57 1.18 -5.61
CA GLU A 191 -13.59 0.57 -4.74
C GLU A 191 -13.06 0.25 -3.36
N VAL A 192 -11.80 -0.20 -3.23
CA VAL A 192 -11.16 -0.37 -1.92
C VAL A 192 -11.09 0.95 -1.15
N ALA A 193 -10.77 2.06 -1.82
CA ALA A 193 -10.75 3.38 -1.20
C ALA A 193 -12.15 3.80 -0.71
N GLU A 194 -13.19 3.58 -1.52
CA GLU A 194 -14.58 3.91 -1.18
C GLU A 194 -15.11 3.04 -0.04
N LEU A 195 -14.88 1.72 -0.14
CA LEU A 195 -15.20 0.79 0.96
C LEU A 195 -14.54 1.22 2.27
N GLY A 196 -13.27 1.66 2.21
CA GLY A 196 -12.54 2.14 3.38
C GLY A 196 -13.14 3.41 4.00
N ARG A 197 -13.64 4.33 3.19
CA ARG A 197 -14.29 5.57 3.68
C ARG A 197 -15.63 5.29 4.37
N SER A 198 -16.34 4.28 3.91
CA SER A 198 -17.66 3.90 4.45
C SER A 198 -17.57 2.89 5.60
N ALA A 199 -16.43 2.21 5.78
CA ALA A 199 -16.23 1.23 6.85
C ALA A 199 -16.19 1.89 8.23
N THR A 200 -16.69 1.18 9.25
CA THR A 200 -16.50 1.54 10.65
C THR A 200 -15.03 1.43 11.05
N VAL A 201 -14.35 0.37 10.60
CA VAL A 201 -12.94 0.08 10.90
C VAL A 201 -12.34 -0.78 9.80
N SER A 202 -11.03 -0.61 9.56
CA SER A 202 -10.24 -1.44 8.66
C SER A 202 -9.09 -2.10 9.42
N ILE A 203 -8.91 -3.42 9.23
CA ILE A 203 -7.87 -4.18 9.94
C ILE A 203 -7.20 -5.12 8.92
N GLY A 204 -5.88 -5.16 8.89
CA GLY A 204 -5.18 -6.06 7.95
C GLY A 204 -3.68 -6.13 8.13
N ASN A 205 -3.07 -7.02 7.37
CA ASN A 205 -1.63 -7.17 7.32
C ASN A 205 -0.95 -5.98 6.60
N ASP A 206 0.35 -5.79 6.79
CA ASP A 206 1.16 -4.79 6.06
C ASP A 206 1.15 -5.08 4.55
N THR A 207 0.20 -4.46 3.83
CA THR A 207 -0.06 -4.68 2.39
C THR A 207 -0.51 -3.41 1.67
N GLY A 208 -0.44 -3.43 0.33
CA GLY A 208 -0.84 -2.30 -0.51
C GLY A 208 -2.24 -1.72 -0.21
N PRO A 209 -3.29 -2.53 -0.11
CA PRO A 209 -4.63 -2.04 0.26
C PRO A 209 -4.67 -1.24 1.55
N MET A 210 -3.88 -1.60 2.56
CA MET A 210 -3.86 -0.88 3.83
C MET A 210 -3.33 0.55 3.71
N HIS A 211 -2.42 0.83 2.75
CA HIS A 211 -2.01 2.21 2.45
C HIS A 211 -3.13 3.05 1.85
N ILE A 212 -4.02 2.43 1.07
CA ILE A 212 -5.21 3.09 0.51
C ILE A 212 -6.22 3.37 1.63
N LEU A 213 -6.49 2.38 2.48
CA LEU A 213 -7.41 2.50 3.61
C LEU A 213 -6.93 3.54 4.63
N ALA A 214 -5.62 3.59 4.90
CA ALA A 214 -5.00 4.56 5.79
C ALA A 214 -5.22 6.02 5.34
N ALA A 215 -5.26 6.27 4.02
CA ALA A 215 -5.55 7.59 3.47
C ALA A 215 -7.04 7.98 3.55
N GLY A 216 -7.93 7.07 3.94
CA GLY A 216 -9.39 7.25 4.00
C GLY A 216 -9.91 7.86 5.29
N ARG A 217 -9.06 8.24 6.25
CA ARG A 217 -9.39 8.87 7.54
C ARG A 217 -10.23 8.02 8.53
N ARG A 218 -10.63 6.82 8.18
CA ARG A 218 -11.31 5.90 9.10
C ARG A 218 -10.31 5.15 9.97
N PRO A 219 -10.71 4.69 11.15
CA PRO A 219 -9.86 3.87 12.00
C PRO A 219 -9.25 2.70 11.24
N THR A 220 -7.93 2.65 11.16
CA THR A 220 -7.20 1.66 10.38
C THR A 220 -6.10 1.03 11.24
N PHE A 221 -6.17 -0.28 11.41
CA PHE A 221 -5.24 -1.06 12.21
C PHE A 221 -4.41 -1.96 11.32
N VAL A 222 -3.09 -1.78 11.36
CA VAL A 222 -2.16 -2.54 10.54
C VAL A 222 -1.36 -3.49 11.42
N LEU A 223 -1.39 -4.78 11.08
CA LEU A 223 -0.79 -5.85 11.87
C LEU A 223 0.64 -6.10 11.39
N PHE A 224 1.58 -6.11 12.32
CA PHE A 224 3.00 -6.31 12.06
C PHE A 224 3.58 -7.43 12.92
N GLY A 225 4.46 -8.21 12.31
CA GLY A 225 5.41 -9.08 12.98
C GLY A 225 6.85 -8.70 12.62
N GLY A 226 7.83 -9.44 13.09
CA GLY A 226 9.26 -9.18 12.86
C GLY A 226 9.73 -9.24 11.40
N ALA A 227 8.85 -9.66 10.47
CA ALA A 227 9.17 -9.69 9.04
C ALA A 227 9.04 -8.32 8.35
N SER A 228 8.54 -7.29 9.03
CA SER A 228 8.42 -5.91 8.54
C SER A 228 8.76 -4.93 9.64
N GLU A 229 9.40 -3.84 9.26
CA GLU A 229 9.72 -2.73 10.16
C GLU A 229 8.73 -1.58 9.95
N PRO A 230 7.78 -1.35 10.86
CA PRO A 230 6.79 -0.29 10.72
C PRO A 230 7.42 1.10 10.58
N ALA A 231 8.54 1.34 11.24
CA ALA A 231 9.26 2.60 11.17
C ALA A 231 9.70 2.95 9.73
N LEU A 232 9.87 1.94 8.85
CA LEU A 232 10.32 2.14 7.47
C LEU A 232 9.18 2.18 6.46
N CYS A 233 8.06 1.50 6.72
CA CYS A 233 7.05 1.25 5.69
C CYS A 233 5.59 1.27 6.12
N ALA A 234 5.28 1.56 7.39
CA ALA A 234 3.89 1.55 7.83
C ALA A 234 3.01 2.51 7.01
N PRO A 235 1.76 2.15 6.70
CA PRO A 235 0.79 3.11 6.18
C PRO A 235 0.67 4.32 7.09
N ARG A 236 0.61 5.53 6.51
CA ARG A 236 0.44 6.78 7.25
C ARG A 236 -0.91 7.42 6.93
N GLY A 237 -1.59 7.91 7.95
CA GLY A 237 -2.87 8.59 7.89
C GLY A 237 -3.25 9.15 9.25
N GLU A 238 -4.37 9.89 9.34
CA GLU A 238 -4.81 10.55 10.57
C GLU A 238 -5.20 9.55 11.67
N ASN A 239 -5.80 8.42 11.29
CA ASN A 239 -6.38 7.43 12.21
C ASN A 239 -5.77 6.04 12.00
N VAL A 240 -4.44 5.97 11.86
CA VAL A 240 -3.72 4.71 11.65
C VAL A 240 -3.03 4.27 12.92
N LYS A 241 -3.21 3.01 13.30
CA LYS A 241 -2.52 2.38 14.42
C LYS A 241 -1.83 1.10 13.96
N CYS A 242 -0.53 1.01 14.20
CA CYS A 242 0.23 -0.21 13.98
C CYS A 242 0.18 -1.07 15.24
N LEU A 243 -0.21 -2.34 15.08
CA LEU A 243 -0.19 -3.34 16.14
C LEU A 243 0.96 -4.30 15.85
N ILE A 244 1.92 -4.36 16.76
CA ILE A 244 3.16 -5.08 16.55
C ILE A 244 3.19 -6.27 17.52
N SER A 245 3.59 -7.45 17.03
CA SER A 245 3.80 -8.63 17.87
C SER A 245 4.85 -8.34 18.95
N ARG A 246 4.71 -9.01 20.08
CA ARG A 246 5.59 -8.82 21.23
C ARG A 246 7.06 -9.03 20.82
N ASN A 247 7.92 -8.09 21.20
CA ASN A 247 9.37 -8.09 20.90
C ASN A 247 9.69 -8.21 19.40
N HIS A 248 8.83 -7.73 18.52
CA HIS A 248 8.96 -7.94 17.06
C HIS A 248 9.12 -9.43 16.67
N GLY A 249 8.48 -10.32 17.43
CA GLY A 249 8.43 -11.75 17.12
C GLY A 249 7.56 -12.07 15.91
N PRO A 250 7.28 -13.36 15.67
CA PRO A 250 6.38 -13.79 14.61
C PRO A 250 5.00 -13.09 14.69
N ILE A 251 4.36 -12.84 13.54
CA ILE A 251 3.08 -12.11 13.53
C ILE A 251 1.95 -12.92 14.20
N GLU A 252 2.06 -14.25 14.21
CA GLU A 252 1.17 -15.17 14.91
C GLU A 252 1.15 -14.98 16.43
N ASP A 253 2.19 -14.40 17.01
CA ASP A 253 2.26 -14.08 18.44
C ASP A 253 1.39 -12.86 18.82
N LEU A 254 0.92 -12.10 17.84
CA LEU A 254 -0.06 -11.02 18.04
C LEU A 254 -1.43 -11.64 18.29
N SER A 255 -1.84 -11.73 19.56
CA SER A 255 -3.08 -12.41 19.93
C SER A 255 -4.33 -11.63 19.47
N VAL A 256 -5.42 -12.34 19.22
CA VAL A 256 -6.75 -11.74 18.94
C VAL A 256 -7.20 -10.80 20.07
N GLY A 257 -6.86 -11.13 21.32
CA GLY A 257 -7.17 -10.28 22.47
C GLY A 257 -6.52 -8.90 22.39
N GLN A 258 -5.22 -8.84 22.03
CA GLN A 258 -4.51 -7.57 21.84
C GLN A 258 -5.08 -6.74 20.68
N VAL A 259 -5.38 -7.40 19.54
CA VAL A 259 -6.02 -6.72 18.41
C VAL A 259 -7.40 -6.20 18.80
N TRP A 260 -8.19 -7.01 19.48
CA TRP A 260 -9.54 -6.64 19.92
C TRP A 260 -9.54 -5.46 20.91
N GLU A 261 -8.65 -5.46 21.88
CA GLU A 261 -8.49 -4.36 22.83
C GLU A 261 -8.20 -3.03 22.11
N ALA A 262 -7.34 -3.06 21.09
CA ALA A 262 -7.00 -1.87 20.32
C ALA A 262 -8.15 -1.38 19.42
N VAL A 263 -8.93 -2.32 18.85
CA VAL A 263 -10.03 -2.04 17.90
C VAL A 263 -11.33 -1.68 18.62
N GLY A 264 -11.56 -2.23 19.81
CA GLY A 264 -12.84 -2.15 20.52
C GLY A 264 -13.32 -0.71 20.77
N SER A 265 -12.41 0.22 21.05
CA SER A 265 -12.74 1.64 21.21
C SER A 265 -13.30 2.30 19.94
N SER A 266 -12.96 1.77 18.76
CA SER A 266 -13.42 2.27 17.46
C SER A 266 -14.74 1.63 17.00
N VAL A 267 -15.17 0.54 17.65
CA VAL A 267 -16.38 -0.22 17.31
C VAL A 267 -17.53 0.05 18.28
N GLY A 268 -17.23 0.35 19.55
CA GLY A 268 -18.22 0.60 20.59
C GLY A 268 -18.76 2.03 20.67
N SER A 269 -18.37 2.92 19.74
CA SER A 269 -18.77 4.34 19.72
C SER A 269 -19.83 4.66 18.66
N ALA A 270 -20.50 3.66 18.11
CA ALA A 270 -21.49 3.81 17.05
C ALA A 270 -22.93 3.65 17.55
#